data_844233d145f48a785b1802f540be6c5a
#
_entry.id   844233d145f48a785b1802f540be6c5a
#
_cell.length_a   1.000
_cell.length_b   1.000
_cell.length_c   1.000
_cell.angle_alpha   90.00
_cell.angle_beta   90.00
_cell.angle_gamma   90.00
#
_symmetry.space_group_name_H-M   'P 1'
#
loop_
_entity.id
_entity.type
_entity.pdbx_description
1 polymer ?
#
loop_
_entity_poly.entity_id
_entity_poly.type
_entity_poly.pdbx_seq_one_letter_code
_entity_poly.pdbx_strand_id
1 'polypeptide(L)'
;MENFDMNSFSLKGKVAWVTGASYGIGFAIASAYAAAGAKIVFNDINEEKLAAGLAAYKEAGIEAHGYVCNVTDEEAVQATVKKIEAEVGVVDILVNNAGIIKRIPMTEMSAADFRQVIDVDLNAPFIVSKAVIPSMIKKGHGKIINICSMMSELGRETVSAYAAAKGGLKMLTRNICSEYGAQNIQCNGIGPGYIATPQTAPLREKQADGSRHPFDQFIVGRTPAGRWLLPEELRGPAVFLASDASNAVNGHILYVDGGILAYIGKQPS
;
A
#
# COMPACT_ATOMS: atom_id res chain seq x y z
N MET A 1 6.22 -15.07 -32.00
CA MET A 1 6.40 -14.10 -30.89
C MET A 1 5.23 -13.13 -30.98
N GLU A 2 4.41 -13.06 -29.96
CA GLU A 2 3.41 -12.00 -29.88
C GLU A 2 4.14 -10.64 -29.80
N ASN A 3 3.67 -9.66 -30.56
CA ASN A 3 4.23 -8.32 -30.51
C ASN A 3 3.94 -7.72 -29.13
N PHE A 4 4.93 -7.09 -28.51
CA PHE A 4 4.73 -6.34 -27.28
C PHE A 4 3.68 -5.24 -27.53
N ASP A 5 2.67 -5.18 -26.66
CA ASP A 5 1.60 -4.17 -26.71
C ASP A 5 1.45 -3.51 -25.33
N MET A 6 1.31 -2.19 -25.31
CA MET A 6 1.02 -1.41 -24.11
C MET A 6 -0.30 -1.82 -23.41
N ASN A 7 -1.19 -2.54 -24.13
CA ASN A 7 -2.40 -3.12 -23.53
C ASN A 7 -2.09 -4.08 -22.36
N SER A 8 -0.87 -4.64 -22.31
CA SER A 8 -0.41 -5.43 -21.16
C SER A 8 -0.44 -4.69 -19.83
N PHE A 9 -0.43 -3.34 -19.83
CA PHE A 9 -0.59 -2.48 -18.67
C PHE A 9 -2.04 -2.08 -18.39
N SER A 10 -3.00 -2.47 -19.23
CA SER A 10 -4.41 -2.14 -19.05
C SER A 10 -5.03 -2.90 -17.89
N LEU A 11 -5.85 -2.21 -17.09
CA LEU A 11 -6.67 -2.80 -16.04
C LEU A 11 -8.15 -2.81 -16.40
N LYS A 12 -8.46 -2.63 -17.69
CA LYS A 12 -9.84 -2.58 -18.17
C LYS A 12 -10.64 -3.82 -17.78
N GLY A 13 -11.77 -3.59 -17.09
CA GLY A 13 -12.67 -4.64 -16.65
C GLY A 13 -12.25 -5.36 -15.38
N LYS A 14 -11.10 -5.02 -14.78
CA LYS A 14 -10.65 -5.54 -13.48
C LYS A 14 -11.34 -4.79 -12.35
N VAL A 15 -11.59 -5.50 -11.24
CA VAL A 15 -12.05 -4.92 -9.97
C VAL A 15 -10.85 -4.79 -9.05
N ALA A 16 -10.53 -3.57 -8.63
CA ALA A 16 -9.41 -3.29 -7.76
C ALA A 16 -9.89 -2.79 -6.38
N TRP A 17 -9.60 -3.56 -5.33
CA TRP A 17 -9.87 -3.16 -3.96
C TRP A 17 -8.60 -2.63 -3.30
N VAL A 18 -8.64 -1.37 -2.87
CA VAL A 18 -7.52 -0.70 -2.18
C VAL A 18 -7.97 -0.36 -0.75
N THR A 19 -7.33 -0.97 0.25
CA THR A 19 -7.70 -0.75 1.65
C THR A 19 -7.15 0.59 2.17
N GLY A 20 -7.97 1.32 2.99
CA GLY A 20 -7.56 2.60 3.57
C GLY A 20 -7.24 3.66 2.52
N ALA A 21 -8.04 3.75 1.46
CA ALA A 21 -7.72 4.58 0.29
C ALA A 21 -8.56 5.85 0.17
N SER A 22 -9.04 6.41 1.27
CA SER A 22 -9.74 7.71 1.29
C SER A 22 -8.80 8.89 0.97
N TYR A 23 -7.49 8.74 1.17
CA TYR A 23 -6.47 9.76 0.91
C TYR A 23 -5.06 9.16 0.75
N GLY A 24 -4.06 10.01 0.43
CA GLY A 24 -2.65 9.65 0.46
C GLY A 24 -2.25 8.60 -0.58
N ILE A 25 -1.43 7.62 -0.18
CA ILE A 25 -0.88 6.59 -1.07
C ILE A 25 -1.99 5.74 -1.68
N GLY A 26 -2.95 5.28 -0.86
CA GLY A 26 -4.06 4.45 -1.33
C GLY A 26 -4.91 5.16 -2.38
N PHE A 27 -5.27 6.41 -2.14
CA PHE A 27 -6.00 7.25 -3.10
C PHE A 27 -5.23 7.44 -4.41
N ALA A 28 -3.92 7.72 -4.35
CA ALA A 28 -3.09 7.89 -5.53
C ALA A 28 -3.01 6.60 -6.37
N ILE A 29 -2.85 5.45 -5.73
CA ILE A 29 -2.82 4.14 -6.40
C ILE A 29 -4.19 3.84 -7.05
N ALA A 30 -5.28 4.00 -6.29
CA ALA A 30 -6.63 3.75 -6.80
C ALA A 30 -6.97 4.67 -7.98
N SER A 31 -6.56 5.94 -7.93
CA SER A 31 -6.72 6.89 -9.05
C SER A 31 -5.99 6.43 -10.30
N ALA A 32 -4.77 5.89 -10.15
CA ALA A 32 -4.03 5.34 -11.29
C ALA A 32 -4.69 4.08 -11.87
N TYR A 33 -5.25 3.23 -11.01
CA TYR A 33 -5.99 2.06 -11.46
C TYR A 33 -7.27 2.44 -12.22
N ALA A 34 -7.99 3.47 -11.76
CA ALA A 34 -9.14 4.03 -12.49
C ALA A 34 -8.72 4.53 -13.87
N ALA A 35 -7.62 5.29 -13.96
CA ALA A 35 -7.07 5.77 -15.23
C ALA A 35 -6.64 4.63 -16.15
N ALA A 36 -6.21 3.48 -15.60
CA ALA A 36 -5.88 2.28 -16.35
C ALA A 36 -7.12 1.41 -16.71
N GLY A 37 -8.32 1.81 -16.30
CA GLY A 37 -9.61 1.20 -16.67
C GLY A 37 -10.21 0.24 -15.65
N ALA A 38 -9.67 0.16 -14.43
CA ALA A 38 -10.25 -0.67 -13.36
C ALA A 38 -11.49 -0.02 -12.73
N LYS A 39 -12.41 -0.85 -12.25
CA LYS A 39 -13.45 -0.46 -11.30
C LYS A 39 -12.83 -0.35 -9.92
N ILE A 40 -13.05 0.78 -9.25
CA ILE A 40 -12.42 1.07 -7.97
C ILE A 40 -13.33 0.70 -6.82
N VAL A 41 -12.79 -0.08 -5.91
CA VAL A 41 -13.36 -0.37 -4.59
C VAL A 41 -12.37 0.11 -3.54
N PHE A 42 -12.85 0.78 -2.51
CA PHE A 42 -12.03 1.14 -1.37
C PHE A 42 -12.81 1.02 -0.06
N ASN A 43 -12.11 0.96 1.05
CA ASN A 43 -12.73 1.05 2.37
C ASN A 43 -11.97 2.02 3.26
N ASP A 44 -12.66 2.48 4.28
CA ASP A 44 -12.02 3.13 5.43
C ASP A 44 -12.69 2.64 6.72
N ILE A 45 -12.10 3.00 7.88
CA ILE A 45 -12.49 2.46 9.17
C ILE A 45 -13.84 3.01 9.68
N ASN A 46 -14.28 4.17 9.21
CA ASN A 46 -15.52 4.81 9.63
C ASN A 46 -16.18 5.63 8.51
N GLU A 47 -17.46 6.00 8.76
CA GLU A 47 -18.29 6.74 7.80
C GLU A 47 -17.70 8.11 7.43
N GLU A 48 -17.11 8.84 8.37
CA GLU A 48 -16.55 10.18 8.13
C GLU A 48 -15.43 10.13 7.09
N LYS A 49 -14.45 9.24 7.29
CA LYS A 49 -13.35 9.05 6.35
C LYS A 49 -13.82 8.52 5.01
N LEU A 50 -14.78 7.59 5.04
CA LEU A 50 -15.37 7.05 3.82
C LEU A 50 -16.04 8.14 3.00
N ALA A 51 -16.88 8.99 3.63
CA ALA A 51 -17.56 10.09 2.97
C ALA A 51 -16.55 11.11 2.37
N ALA A 52 -15.49 11.45 3.11
CA ALA A 52 -14.42 12.31 2.61
C ALA A 52 -13.72 11.69 1.39
N GLY A 53 -13.46 10.37 1.43
CA GLY A 53 -12.88 9.63 0.31
C GLY A 53 -13.78 9.64 -0.92
N LEU A 54 -15.07 9.33 -0.77
CA LEU A 54 -16.05 9.36 -1.87
C LEU A 54 -16.14 10.76 -2.51
N ALA A 55 -16.12 11.81 -1.70
CA ALA A 55 -16.08 13.18 -2.20
C ALA A 55 -14.81 13.46 -3.02
N ALA A 56 -13.65 13.02 -2.55
CA ALA A 56 -12.38 13.20 -3.25
C ALA A 56 -12.34 12.43 -4.59
N TYR A 57 -12.83 11.18 -4.62
CA TYR A 57 -12.96 10.44 -5.88
C TYR A 57 -13.90 11.12 -6.86
N LYS A 58 -15.05 11.61 -6.40
CA LYS A 58 -16.02 12.36 -7.23
C LYS A 58 -15.41 13.64 -7.79
N GLU A 59 -14.68 14.39 -6.99
CA GLU A 59 -13.96 15.61 -7.42
C GLU A 59 -12.91 15.28 -8.48
N ALA A 60 -12.24 14.13 -8.35
CA ALA A 60 -11.29 13.64 -9.33
C ALA A 60 -11.94 13.04 -10.59
N GLY A 61 -13.28 13.02 -10.70
CA GLY A 61 -14.01 12.41 -11.82
C GLY A 61 -13.92 10.88 -11.86
N ILE A 62 -13.66 10.24 -10.72
CA ILE A 62 -13.51 8.79 -10.58
C ILE A 62 -14.76 8.20 -9.93
N GLU A 63 -15.36 7.20 -10.59
CA GLU A 63 -16.39 6.37 -9.97
C GLU A 63 -15.72 5.34 -9.04
N ALA A 64 -16.11 5.34 -7.76
CA ALA A 64 -15.56 4.45 -6.76
C ALA A 64 -16.65 3.93 -5.81
N HIS A 65 -16.55 2.64 -5.47
CA HIS A 65 -17.43 1.99 -4.50
C HIS A 65 -16.74 1.97 -3.13
N GLY A 66 -17.34 2.59 -2.15
CA GLY A 66 -16.78 2.74 -0.81
C GLY A 66 -17.52 1.89 0.24
N TYR A 67 -16.79 1.27 1.16
CA TYR A 67 -17.33 0.46 2.24
C TYR A 67 -16.68 0.84 3.59
N VAL A 68 -17.48 0.92 4.64
CA VAL A 68 -16.92 0.96 6.00
C VAL A 68 -16.49 -0.45 6.37
N CYS A 69 -15.21 -0.61 6.64
CA CYS A 69 -14.64 -1.90 7.02
C CYS A 69 -13.38 -1.70 7.88
N ASN A 70 -13.42 -2.23 9.09
CA ASN A 70 -12.21 -2.41 9.89
C ASN A 70 -11.47 -3.65 9.39
N VAL A 71 -10.34 -3.47 8.75
CA VAL A 71 -9.55 -4.55 8.13
C VAL A 71 -8.93 -5.53 9.15
N THR A 72 -8.94 -5.20 10.45
CA THR A 72 -8.50 -6.10 11.52
C THR A 72 -9.61 -7.04 12.02
N ASP A 73 -10.85 -6.81 11.59
CA ASP A 73 -12.00 -7.62 11.92
C ASP A 73 -12.30 -8.59 10.77
N GLU A 74 -12.04 -9.87 11.00
CA GLU A 74 -12.17 -10.91 9.97
C GLU A 74 -13.60 -11.09 9.49
N GLU A 75 -14.61 -10.97 10.38
CA GLU A 75 -16.01 -11.11 10.00
C GLU A 75 -16.48 -9.91 9.15
N ALA A 76 -16.07 -8.69 9.54
CA ALA A 76 -16.33 -7.49 8.75
C ALA A 76 -15.70 -7.55 7.37
N VAL A 77 -14.45 -8.05 7.27
CA VAL A 77 -13.76 -8.25 5.99
C VAL A 77 -14.49 -9.25 5.11
N GLN A 78 -14.89 -10.42 5.65
CA GLN A 78 -15.63 -11.43 4.90
C GLN A 78 -16.99 -10.91 4.41
N ALA A 79 -17.70 -10.16 5.25
CA ALA A 79 -18.96 -9.52 4.87
C ALA A 79 -18.75 -8.47 3.76
N THR A 80 -17.67 -7.70 3.84
CA THR A 80 -17.31 -6.69 2.83
C THR A 80 -16.96 -7.36 1.49
N VAL A 81 -16.18 -8.44 1.48
CA VAL A 81 -15.88 -9.19 0.25
C VAL A 81 -17.17 -9.67 -0.43
N LYS A 82 -18.10 -10.25 0.34
CA LYS A 82 -19.40 -10.70 -0.22
C LYS A 82 -20.21 -9.56 -0.85
N LYS A 83 -20.20 -8.37 -0.23
CA LYS A 83 -20.86 -7.17 -0.80
C LYS A 83 -20.17 -6.71 -2.08
N ILE A 84 -18.85 -6.62 -2.09
CA ILE A 84 -18.07 -6.26 -3.28
C ILE A 84 -18.38 -7.21 -4.43
N GLU A 85 -18.36 -8.52 -4.17
CA GLU A 85 -18.63 -9.53 -5.21
C GLU A 85 -20.04 -9.44 -5.77
N ALA A 86 -21.04 -9.12 -4.93
CA ALA A 86 -22.44 -8.99 -5.34
C ALA A 86 -22.70 -7.68 -6.11
N GLU A 87 -22.06 -6.59 -5.72
CA GLU A 87 -22.40 -5.23 -6.22
C GLU A 87 -21.46 -4.79 -7.36
N VAL A 88 -20.18 -5.21 -7.36
CA VAL A 88 -19.16 -4.73 -8.29
C VAL A 88 -18.57 -5.86 -9.11
N GLY A 89 -18.25 -6.97 -8.46
CA GLY A 89 -17.65 -8.18 -9.06
C GLY A 89 -16.52 -8.75 -8.22
N VAL A 90 -16.01 -9.91 -8.65
CA VAL A 90 -14.88 -10.59 -7.99
C VAL A 90 -13.64 -9.71 -8.03
N VAL A 91 -12.99 -9.55 -6.89
CA VAL A 91 -11.75 -8.77 -6.76
C VAL A 91 -10.63 -9.40 -7.58
N ASP A 92 -10.14 -8.69 -8.58
CA ASP A 92 -8.98 -9.10 -9.40
C ASP A 92 -7.66 -8.63 -8.79
N ILE A 93 -7.69 -7.43 -8.18
CA ILE A 93 -6.53 -6.74 -7.66
C ILE A 93 -6.83 -6.31 -6.23
N LEU A 94 -6.03 -6.78 -5.28
CA LEU A 94 -6.05 -6.31 -3.90
C LEU A 94 -4.81 -5.48 -3.61
N VAL A 95 -4.99 -4.29 -3.04
CA VAL A 95 -3.90 -3.52 -2.47
C VAL A 95 -4.11 -3.39 -0.95
N ASN A 96 -3.26 -4.06 -0.18
CA ASN A 96 -3.19 -3.91 1.27
C ASN A 96 -2.41 -2.63 1.58
N ASN A 97 -3.13 -1.51 1.67
CA ASN A 97 -2.55 -0.19 1.90
C ASN A 97 -2.86 0.36 3.30
N ALA A 98 -3.98 -0.03 3.92
CA ALA A 98 -4.30 0.40 5.28
C ALA A 98 -3.11 0.16 6.23
N GLY A 99 -2.74 1.17 7.00
CA GLY A 99 -1.59 1.09 7.90
C GLY A 99 -1.52 2.26 8.85
N ILE A 100 -0.84 2.06 9.98
CA ILE A 100 -0.59 3.06 11.01
C ILE A 100 0.88 3.04 11.42
N ILE A 101 1.34 4.15 11.96
CA ILE A 101 2.67 4.24 12.53
C ILE A 101 2.61 4.95 13.88
N LYS A 102 3.19 4.32 14.91
CA LYS A 102 3.42 4.93 16.22
C LYS A 102 4.91 5.18 16.39
N ARG A 103 5.26 6.41 16.75
CA ARG A 103 6.65 6.84 16.93
C ARG A 103 6.91 6.98 18.42
N ILE A 104 7.29 5.88 19.06
CA ILE A 104 7.50 5.77 20.51
C ILE A 104 8.83 5.02 20.74
N PRO A 105 9.73 5.54 21.59
CA PRO A 105 10.94 4.81 21.99
C PRO A 105 10.59 3.40 22.50
N MET A 106 11.40 2.39 22.17
CA MET A 106 11.09 0.99 22.48
C MET A 106 10.81 0.75 23.96
N THR A 107 11.57 1.41 24.84
CA THR A 107 11.41 1.28 26.31
C THR A 107 10.15 1.93 26.85
N GLU A 108 9.52 2.84 26.07
CA GLU A 108 8.32 3.56 26.46
C GLU A 108 7.07 3.02 25.74
N MET A 109 7.25 2.24 24.68
CA MET A 109 6.14 1.69 23.90
C MET A 109 5.40 0.63 24.72
N SER A 110 4.10 0.83 24.92
CA SER A 110 3.27 -0.18 25.56
C SER A 110 3.10 -1.42 24.67
N ALA A 111 2.91 -2.60 25.29
CA ALA A 111 2.59 -3.80 24.53
C ALA A 111 1.28 -3.68 23.72
N ALA A 112 0.34 -2.86 24.19
CA ALA A 112 -0.92 -2.58 23.47
C ALA A 112 -0.66 -1.76 22.20
N ASP A 113 0.19 -0.72 22.28
CA ASP A 113 0.59 0.08 21.11
C ASP A 113 1.33 -0.76 20.07
N PHE A 114 2.23 -1.63 20.55
CA PHE A 114 2.94 -2.56 19.67
C PHE A 114 1.96 -3.49 18.93
N ARG A 115 1.05 -4.16 19.68
CA ARG A 115 0.03 -5.05 19.10
C ARG A 115 -0.85 -4.34 18.09
N GLN A 116 -1.31 -3.12 18.40
CA GLN A 116 -2.17 -2.37 17.48
C GLN A 116 -1.49 -2.12 16.12
N VAL A 117 -0.18 -1.81 16.10
CA VAL A 117 0.55 -1.65 14.83
C VAL A 117 0.68 -3.00 14.11
N ILE A 118 1.00 -4.08 14.81
CA ILE A 118 1.05 -5.43 14.23
C ILE A 118 -0.31 -5.82 13.65
N ASP A 119 -1.39 -5.56 14.36
CA ASP A 119 -2.74 -5.93 13.91
C ASP A 119 -3.11 -5.22 12.60
N VAL A 120 -2.83 -3.92 12.48
CA VAL A 120 -3.19 -3.15 11.30
C VAL A 120 -2.23 -3.39 10.13
N ASP A 121 -0.91 -3.43 10.40
CA ASP A 121 0.11 -3.40 9.34
C ASP A 121 0.61 -4.80 8.90
N LEU A 122 0.22 -5.87 9.64
CA LEU A 122 0.59 -7.24 9.31
C LEU A 122 -0.60 -8.21 9.35
N ASN A 123 -1.37 -8.25 10.45
CA ASN A 123 -2.47 -9.20 10.57
C ASN A 123 -3.62 -8.84 9.62
N ALA A 124 -3.96 -7.57 9.44
CA ALA A 124 -4.99 -7.14 8.50
C ALA A 124 -4.67 -7.51 7.03
N PRO A 125 -3.47 -7.26 6.49
CA PRO A 125 -3.08 -7.79 5.17
C PRO A 125 -3.27 -9.31 5.01
N PHE A 126 -2.98 -10.10 6.06
CA PHE A 126 -3.26 -11.53 6.06
C PHE A 126 -4.77 -11.80 5.99
N ILE A 127 -5.57 -11.16 6.84
CA ILE A 127 -7.04 -11.34 6.91
C ILE A 127 -7.68 -11.01 5.56
N VAL A 128 -7.35 -9.85 4.99
CA VAL A 128 -7.94 -9.40 3.71
C VAL A 128 -7.50 -10.28 2.55
N SER A 129 -6.21 -10.66 2.49
CA SER A 129 -5.71 -11.58 1.45
C SER A 129 -6.39 -12.94 1.55
N LYS A 130 -6.49 -13.52 2.75
CA LYS A 130 -7.21 -14.78 3.02
C LYS A 130 -8.65 -14.73 2.52
N ALA A 131 -9.33 -13.60 2.65
CA ALA A 131 -10.72 -13.46 2.26
C ALA A 131 -10.94 -13.41 0.75
N VAL A 132 -10.02 -12.83 -0.04
CA VAL A 132 -10.16 -12.69 -1.51
C VAL A 132 -9.55 -13.86 -2.29
N ILE A 133 -8.53 -14.52 -1.78
CA ILE A 133 -7.82 -15.63 -2.47
C ILE A 133 -8.75 -16.73 -2.98
N PRO A 134 -9.74 -17.22 -2.23
CA PRO A 134 -10.63 -18.29 -2.72
C PRO A 134 -11.38 -17.93 -4.00
N SER A 135 -11.82 -16.69 -4.14
CA SER A 135 -12.51 -16.20 -5.35
C SER A 135 -11.52 -15.96 -6.50
N MET A 136 -10.30 -15.48 -6.20
CA MET A 136 -9.22 -15.39 -7.19
C MET A 136 -8.85 -16.76 -7.77
N ILE A 137 -8.74 -17.79 -6.93
CA ILE A 137 -8.49 -19.17 -7.37
C ILE A 137 -9.60 -19.66 -8.32
N LYS A 138 -10.88 -19.46 -7.95
CA LYS A 138 -12.02 -19.83 -8.80
C LYS A 138 -11.99 -19.09 -10.14
N LYS A 139 -11.52 -17.85 -10.16
CA LYS A 139 -11.41 -17.02 -11.35
C LYS A 139 -10.19 -17.39 -12.22
N GLY A 140 -9.19 -18.07 -11.64
CA GLY A 140 -7.97 -18.49 -12.31
C GLY A 140 -6.90 -17.39 -12.42
N HIS A 141 -7.03 -16.29 -11.71
CA HIS A 141 -6.03 -15.22 -11.61
C HIS A 141 -6.26 -14.30 -10.42
N GLY A 142 -5.21 -13.63 -9.96
CA GLY A 142 -5.29 -12.60 -8.95
C GLY A 142 -3.98 -11.84 -8.77
N LYS A 143 -4.05 -10.57 -8.42
CA LYS A 143 -2.91 -9.72 -8.07
C LYS A 143 -3.08 -9.18 -6.65
N ILE A 144 -2.11 -9.44 -5.80
CA ILE A 144 -2.07 -8.92 -4.43
C ILE A 144 -0.84 -8.02 -4.32
N ILE A 145 -1.05 -6.76 -3.92
CA ILE A 145 0.02 -5.79 -3.73
C ILE A 145 0.00 -5.33 -2.26
N ASN A 146 1.06 -5.61 -1.54
CA ASN A 146 1.23 -5.18 -0.15
C ASN A 146 2.04 -3.89 -0.10
N ILE A 147 1.52 -2.84 0.57
CA ILE A 147 2.30 -1.63 0.82
C ILE A 147 3.25 -1.90 1.98
N CYS A 148 4.44 -2.34 1.60
CA CYS A 148 5.59 -2.54 2.46
C CYS A 148 6.21 -1.18 2.87
N SER A 149 7.49 -1.15 3.12
CA SER A 149 8.25 0.07 3.43
C SER A 149 9.73 -0.20 3.22
N MET A 150 10.53 0.85 3.10
CA MET A 150 11.98 0.73 3.32
C MET A 150 12.30 0.16 4.71
N MET A 151 11.39 0.31 5.70
CA MET A 151 11.50 -0.33 7.01
C MET A 151 11.27 -1.85 6.98
N SER A 152 10.98 -2.43 5.84
CA SER A 152 11.05 -3.89 5.65
C SER A 152 12.49 -4.41 5.56
N GLU A 153 13.47 -3.53 5.37
CA GLU A 153 14.92 -3.81 5.29
C GLU A 153 15.72 -3.11 6.40
N LEU A 154 15.28 -1.93 6.81
CA LEU A 154 16.02 -1.07 7.72
C LEU A 154 15.29 -0.93 9.06
N GLY A 155 16.06 -0.75 10.13
CA GLY A 155 15.60 -0.28 11.41
C GLY A 155 15.77 1.24 11.53
N ARG A 156 14.88 1.87 12.28
CA ARG A 156 14.99 3.27 12.71
C ARG A 156 14.47 3.40 14.13
N GLU A 157 15.04 4.33 14.87
CA GLU A 157 14.57 4.69 16.22
C GLU A 157 13.06 4.99 16.24
N THR A 158 12.42 4.68 17.34
CA THR A 158 11.01 4.97 17.66
C THR A 158 9.95 4.24 16.83
N VAL A 159 10.30 3.37 15.90
CA VAL A 159 9.34 2.68 15.01
C VAL A 159 9.47 1.16 15.05
N SER A 160 9.83 0.59 16.20
CA SER A 160 10.08 -0.85 16.38
C SER A 160 8.89 -1.71 15.93
N ALA A 161 7.66 -1.38 16.33
CA ALA A 161 6.46 -2.12 15.94
C ALA A 161 6.20 -2.03 14.42
N TYR A 162 6.38 -0.84 13.84
CA TYR A 162 6.18 -0.62 12.40
C TYR A 162 7.21 -1.40 11.58
N ALA A 163 8.49 -1.34 11.96
CA ALA A 163 9.55 -2.08 11.26
C ALA A 163 9.33 -3.60 11.36
N ALA A 164 8.94 -4.11 12.54
CA ALA A 164 8.59 -5.51 12.73
C ALA A 164 7.40 -5.93 11.83
N ALA A 165 6.32 -5.12 11.79
CA ALA A 165 5.17 -5.38 10.94
C ALA A 165 5.54 -5.37 9.44
N LYS A 166 6.30 -4.37 8.98
CA LYS A 166 6.69 -4.26 7.55
C LYS A 166 7.72 -5.32 7.14
N GLY A 167 8.60 -5.75 8.05
CA GLY A 167 9.45 -6.93 7.85
C GLY A 167 8.63 -8.22 7.73
N GLY A 168 7.65 -8.41 8.63
CA GLY A 168 6.70 -9.53 8.56
C GLY A 168 5.88 -9.50 7.27
N LEU A 169 5.38 -8.33 6.84
CA LEU A 169 4.60 -8.17 5.62
C LEU A 169 5.41 -8.53 4.36
N LYS A 170 6.71 -8.19 4.33
CA LYS A 170 7.62 -8.65 3.27
C LYS A 170 7.66 -10.18 3.21
N MET A 171 7.75 -10.87 4.35
CA MET A 171 7.75 -12.33 4.38
C MET A 171 6.38 -12.92 4.05
N LEU A 172 5.28 -12.32 4.51
CA LEU A 172 3.93 -12.71 4.12
C LEU A 172 3.73 -12.62 2.59
N THR A 173 4.24 -11.56 1.95
CA THR A 173 4.22 -11.42 0.49
C THR A 173 4.86 -12.62 -0.22
N ARG A 174 6.03 -13.05 0.25
CA ARG A 174 6.74 -14.22 -0.28
C ARG A 174 6.00 -15.53 -0.02
N ASN A 175 5.36 -15.64 1.13
CA ASN A 175 4.62 -16.85 1.50
C ASN A 175 3.37 -17.01 0.64
N ILE A 176 2.58 -15.93 0.43
CA ILE A 176 1.43 -15.95 -0.49
C ILE A 176 1.87 -16.33 -1.91
N CYS A 177 2.99 -15.78 -2.40
CA CYS A 177 3.56 -16.17 -3.68
C CYS A 177 3.87 -17.67 -3.73
N SER A 178 4.50 -18.23 -2.69
CA SER A 178 4.87 -19.64 -2.60
C SER A 178 3.64 -20.56 -2.58
N GLU A 179 2.59 -20.20 -1.87
CA GLU A 179 1.40 -21.02 -1.70
C GLU A 179 0.47 -20.98 -2.93
N TYR A 180 0.32 -19.81 -3.56
CA TYR A 180 -0.72 -19.57 -4.57
C TYR A 180 -0.20 -19.21 -5.97
N GLY A 181 1.12 -19.21 -6.18
CA GLY A 181 1.70 -18.94 -7.50
C GLY A 181 1.27 -19.91 -8.58
N ALA A 182 1.10 -21.20 -8.25
CA ALA A 182 0.62 -22.22 -9.17
C ALA A 182 -0.87 -22.04 -9.59
N GLN A 183 -1.64 -21.25 -8.83
CA GLN A 183 -3.02 -20.86 -9.14
C GLN A 183 -3.10 -19.53 -9.90
N ASN A 184 -1.98 -19.08 -10.48
CA ASN A 184 -1.88 -17.82 -11.20
C ASN A 184 -2.22 -16.58 -10.33
N ILE A 185 -1.82 -16.62 -9.06
CA ILE A 185 -1.93 -15.49 -8.15
C ILE A 185 -0.51 -14.94 -7.90
N GLN A 186 -0.30 -13.67 -8.27
CA GLN A 186 0.94 -12.97 -7.99
C GLN A 186 0.75 -12.08 -6.75
N CYS A 187 1.64 -12.24 -5.78
CA CYS A 187 1.71 -11.40 -4.60
C CYS A 187 3.06 -10.68 -4.57
N ASN A 188 3.02 -9.36 -4.65
CA ASN A 188 4.20 -8.50 -4.61
C ASN A 188 4.03 -7.37 -3.60
N GLY A 189 5.11 -6.68 -3.28
CA GLY A 189 5.09 -5.50 -2.44
C GLY A 189 5.57 -4.26 -3.19
N ILE A 190 5.06 -3.10 -2.77
CA ILE A 190 5.70 -1.82 -3.02
C ILE A 190 6.33 -1.38 -1.70
N GLY A 191 7.60 -1.02 -1.73
CA GLY A 191 8.35 -0.52 -0.57
C GLY A 191 8.62 0.98 -0.72
N PRO A 192 7.70 1.86 -0.26
CA PRO A 192 7.94 3.29 -0.34
C PRO A 192 9.08 3.74 0.57
N GLY A 193 9.80 4.77 0.14
CA GLY A 193 10.62 5.59 1.02
C GLY A 193 9.78 6.59 1.80
N TYR A 194 10.26 7.82 1.94
CA TYR A 194 9.53 8.87 2.62
C TYR A 194 8.62 9.62 1.64
N ILE A 195 7.31 9.43 1.84
CA ILE A 195 6.27 9.99 0.98
C ILE A 195 5.62 11.20 1.67
N ALA A 196 5.46 12.30 0.92
CA ALA A 196 4.80 13.50 1.36
C ALA A 196 3.27 13.29 1.37
N THR A 197 2.73 12.85 2.50
CA THR A 197 1.29 12.65 2.73
C THR A 197 0.81 13.56 3.86
N PRO A 198 -0.52 13.69 4.09
CA PRO A 198 -1.04 14.36 5.27
C PRO A 198 -0.47 13.79 6.59
N GLN A 199 -0.29 12.47 6.67
CA GLN A 199 0.27 11.81 7.87
C GLN A 199 1.73 12.22 8.17
N THR A 200 2.49 12.63 7.16
CA THR A 200 3.88 13.08 7.30
C THR A 200 4.03 14.61 7.28
N ALA A 201 2.93 15.36 7.11
CA ALA A 201 2.97 16.81 7.04
C ALA A 201 3.67 17.45 8.27
N PRO A 202 3.37 17.06 9.53
CA PRO A 202 4.02 17.65 10.69
C PRO A 202 5.55 17.50 10.70
N LEU A 203 6.08 16.48 10.04
CA LEU A 203 7.52 16.21 9.96
C LEU A 203 8.24 17.10 8.91
N ARG A 204 7.48 17.85 8.12
CA ARG A 204 7.94 18.69 7.01
C ARG A 204 7.61 20.18 7.22
N GLU A 205 6.90 20.49 8.29
CA GLU A 205 6.58 21.88 8.62
C GLU A 205 7.86 22.68 8.91
N LYS A 206 7.90 23.91 8.42
CA LYS A 206 9.01 24.81 8.76
C LYS A 206 8.91 25.22 10.23
N GLN A 207 10.05 25.37 10.87
CA GLN A 207 10.13 25.88 12.22
C GLN A 207 9.82 27.39 12.26
N ALA A 208 9.62 27.94 13.45
CA ALA A 208 9.28 29.36 13.65
C ALA A 208 10.31 30.32 13.06
N ASP A 209 11.58 29.94 12.99
CA ASP A 209 12.67 30.68 12.39
C ASP A 209 12.79 30.52 10.85
N GLY A 210 11.85 29.81 10.24
CA GLY A 210 11.83 29.52 8.80
C GLY A 210 12.73 28.36 8.36
N SER A 211 13.50 27.76 9.28
CA SER A 211 14.34 26.61 8.99
C SER A 211 13.51 25.35 8.73
N ARG A 212 14.14 24.36 8.07
CA ARG A 212 13.54 23.05 7.88
C ARG A 212 13.44 22.31 9.20
N HIS A 213 12.37 21.51 9.37
CA HIS A 213 12.26 20.58 10.49
C HIS A 213 13.50 19.64 10.51
N PRO A 214 14.11 19.34 11.67
CA PRO A 214 15.30 18.49 11.74
C PRO A 214 15.11 17.13 11.08
N PHE A 215 13.93 16.54 11.21
CA PHE A 215 13.59 15.28 10.56
C PHE A 215 13.53 15.42 9.02
N ASP A 216 13.01 16.54 8.50
CA ASP A 216 13.02 16.83 7.06
C ASP A 216 14.46 16.93 6.54
N GLN A 217 15.34 17.64 7.24
CA GLN A 217 16.76 17.73 6.90
C GLN A 217 17.42 16.34 6.86
N PHE A 218 17.15 15.51 7.88
CA PHE A 218 17.67 14.15 7.98
C PHE A 218 17.23 13.31 6.77
N ILE A 219 15.93 13.32 6.42
CA ILE A 219 15.39 12.55 5.32
C ILE A 219 15.95 12.99 3.97
N VAL A 220 15.94 14.30 3.71
CA VAL A 220 16.47 14.86 2.46
C VAL A 220 17.95 14.54 2.30
N GLY A 221 18.73 14.61 3.41
CA GLY A 221 20.17 14.27 3.39
C GLY A 221 20.47 12.79 3.19
N ARG A 222 19.54 11.90 3.52
CA ARG A 222 19.68 10.44 3.38
C ARG A 222 19.07 9.87 2.11
N THR A 223 18.26 10.64 1.41
CA THR A 223 17.62 10.22 0.16
C THR A 223 18.41 10.76 -1.03
N PRO A 224 19.00 9.92 -1.91
CA PRO A 224 19.74 10.40 -3.11
C PRO A 224 18.93 11.36 -3.98
N ALA A 225 17.61 11.15 -4.10
CA ALA A 225 16.73 12.07 -4.81
C ALA A 225 16.66 13.48 -4.20
N GLY A 226 17.20 13.70 -2.97
CA GLY A 226 17.29 15.01 -2.32
C GLY A 226 15.96 15.62 -1.90
N ARG A 227 14.90 14.80 -1.79
CA ARG A 227 13.53 15.27 -1.48
C ARG A 227 12.65 14.15 -0.91
N TRP A 228 11.52 14.54 -0.35
CA TRP A 228 10.41 13.63 -0.16
C TRP A 228 9.82 13.25 -1.51
N LEU A 229 9.37 12.00 -1.62
CA LEU A 229 8.63 11.54 -2.79
C LEU A 229 7.15 11.91 -2.64
N LEU A 230 6.44 11.89 -3.77
CA LEU A 230 5.01 12.17 -3.82
C LEU A 230 4.22 10.85 -3.94
N PRO A 231 2.97 10.79 -3.42
CA PRO A 231 2.10 9.62 -3.61
C PRO A 231 1.93 9.23 -5.09
N GLU A 232 1.95 10.22 -5.98
CA GLU A 232 1.82 10.06 -7.43
C GLU A 232 2.95 9.23 -8.05
N GLU A 233 4.12 9.22 -7.43
CA GLU A 233 5.29 8.46 -7.93
C GLU A 233 5.14 6.95 -7.71
N LEU A 234 4.16 6.53 -6.89
CA LEU A 234 3.81 5.12 -6.70
C LEU A 234 2.82 4.60 -7.76
N ARG A 235 2.20 5.47 -8.55
CA ARG A 235 1.17 5.13 -9.53
C ARG A 235 1.67 4.15 -10.58
N GLY A 236 2.77 4.48 -11.26
CA GLY A 236 3.36 3.63 -12.30
C GLY A 236 3.76 2.23 -11.80
N PRO A 237 4.56 2.14 -10.72
CA PRO A 237 4.87 0.87 -10.06
C PRO A 237 3.63 0.05 -9.67
N ALA A 238 2.59 0.69 -9.16
CA ALA A 238 1.35 0.02 -8.78
C ALA A 238 0.60 -0.54 -10.00
N VAL A 239 0.45 0.24 -11.08
CA VAL A 239 -0.17 -0.23 -12.32
C VAL A 239 0.62 -1.39 -12.92
N PHE A 240 1.94 -1.31 -12.94
CA PHE A 240 2.80 -2.42 -13.39
C PHE A 240 2.50 -3.71 -12.62
N LEU A 241 2.55 -3.66 -11.29
CA LEU A 241 2.34 -4.86 -10.46
C LEU A 241 0.91 -5.40 -10.51
N ALA A 242 -0.07 -4.56 -10.84
CA ALA A 242 -1.49 -4.94 -10.97
C ALA A 242 -1.84 -5.51 -12.36
N SER A 243 -1.00 -5.29 -13.35
CA SER A 243 -1.27 -5.59 -14.76
C SER A 243 -0.64 -6.91 -15.23
N ASP A 244 -1.00 -7.33 -16.42
CA ASP A 244 -0.45 -8.52 -17.06
C ASP A 244 1.04 -8.37 -17.40
N ALA A 245 1.55 -7.14 -17.51
CA ALA A 245 2.98 -6.86 -17.71
C ALA A 245 3.87 -7.41 -16.58
N SER A 246 3.29 -7.73 -15.41
CA SER A 246 4.00 -8.28 -14.25
C SER A 246 3.70 -9.76 -13.98
N ASN A 247 3.14 -10.52 -14.93
CA ASN A 247 2.71 -11.91 -14.67
C ASN A 247 3.85 -12.84 -14.19
N ALA A 248 5.10 -12.56 -14.58
CA ALA A 248 6.28 -13.30 -14.13
C ALA A 248 6.93 -12.72 -12.86
N VAL A 249 6.46 -11.58 -12.36
CA VAL A 249 6.96 -10.96 -11.12
C VAL A 249 6.12 -11.44 -9.95
N ASN A 250 6.71 -12.23 -9.05
CA ASN A 250 6.00 -12.80 -7.91
C ASN A 250 6.92 -12.92 -6.69
N GLY A 251 6.45 -12.54 -5.51
CA GLY A 251 7.21 -12.55 -4.25
C GLY A 251 8.24 -11.41 -4.12
N HIS A 252 8.22 -10.43 -5.02
CA HIS A 252 9.17 -9.32 -5.05
C HIS A 252 8.66 -8.10 -4.28
N ILE A 253 9.59 -7.34 -3.68
CA ILE A 253 9.31 -6.00 -3.14
C ILE A 253 9.99 -4.97 -4.04
N LEU A 254 9.17 -4.20 -4.75
CA LEU A 254 9.64 -3.10 -5.58
C LEU A 254 9.79 -1.85 -4.72
N TYR A 255 11.04 -1.49 -4.43
CA TYR A 255 11.32 -0.28 -3.65
C TYR A 255 11.19 0.98 -4.52
N VAL A 256 10.36 1.91 -4.05
CA VAL A 256 10.11 3.23 -4.65
C VAL A 256 10.48 4.26 -3.59
N ASP A 257 11.77 4.45 -3.39
CA ASP A 257 12.32 5.09 -2.19
C ASP A 257 13.29 6.24 -2.46
N GLY A 258 13.41 6.65 -3.73
CA GLY A 258 14.34 7.73 -4.13
C GLY A 258 15.81 7.35 -3.96
N GLY A 259 16.09 6.04 -3.84
CA GLY A 259 17.43 5.47 -3.73
C GLY A 259 17.97 5.33 -2.31
N ILE A 260 17.12 5.53 -1.27
CA ILE A 260 17.61 5.50 0.12
C ILE A 260 18.18 4.14 0.53
N LEU A 261 17.63 3.03 0.04
CA LEU A 261 18.13 1.69 0.32
C LEU A 261 19.44 1.35 -0.42
N ALA A 262 19.73 2.06 -1.50
CA ALA A 262 20.94 1.85 -2.31
C ALA A 262 22.11 2.77 -1.91
N TYR A 263 21.96 3.57 -0.84
CA TYR A 263 22.82 4.70 -0.56
C TYR A 263 23.53 4.61 0.79
N ILE A 264 24.84 4.57 0.76
CA ILE A 264 25.66 4.51 1.99
C ILE A 264 25.79 5.86 2.71
N GLY A 265 25.64 6.95 1.99
CA GLY A 265 25.81 8.30 2.53
C GLY A 265 26.60 9.23 1.58
N LYS A 266 26.49 10.54 1.84
CA LYS A 266 27.23 11.55 1.08
C LYS A 266 28.71 11.55 1.51
N GLN A 267 29.61 11.56 0.54
CA GLN A 267 31.04 11.71 0.82
C GLN A 267 31.31 13.09 1.46
N PRO A 268 32.12 13.16 2.52
CA PRO A 268 32.57 14.43 3.06
C PRO A 268 33.31 15.23 1.98
N SER A 269 33.00 16.53 1.90
CA SER A 269 33.68 17.50 1.02
C SER A 269 34.99 17.92 1.62
#